data_d77f406aaa8f0a294f9b193fac0d1b7f
#
_entry.id   d77f406aaa8f0a294f9b193fac0d1b7f
#
_cell.length_a   1.000
_cell.length_b   1.000
_cell.length_c   1.000
_cell.angle_alpha   90.00
_cell.angle_beta   90.00
_cell.angle_gamma   90.00
#
_symmetry.space_group_name_H-M   'P 1'
#
loop_
_entity.id
_entity.type
_entity.pdbx_description
1 polymer ?
#
loop_
_entity_poly.entity_id
_entity_poly.type
_entity_poly.pdbx_seq_one_letter_code
_entity_poly.pdbx_strand_id
1 'polypeptide(L)'
;MLRYISKYILSVGTIGLMLIATACTKDPGIDKDEMGSVAFMLDFNGKQISLSGNSTKSDAQYNPLEVSTMWIYSVTSDGVGETTDKLIRKYKPANSVPSNLYLAAGKYKVVVDAGDLNEATFTNKHYAGETTFDVVAQETQPVTITCKITNIAVRVEFESTIREKFDLGYEAYVCASDDYSQTDAENGTVPTLHYDTDTTGFFILPDGVNNLSWGFLGESSDPAINKNNSKTGTIELPESGKQYTLKFKYSKTPDGSLTVIVKVQEYVNAFDDSFLFSPEPTVMGDGFNIDKVTGYYSDPIKFNISSINDLQDMKFTVAGDGITYEIMHEGSVLPEAAANGITYTPTDAMNGVLTLTPSFFEKLEAGINSINFEIKDSGANTGKATAQIALAKPVSITAQDLWFGTADM
;
A
#
# COMPACT_ATOMS: atom_id res chain seq x y z
N MET A 1 10.85 4.79 21.07
CA MET A 1 11.39 3.68 20.24
C MET A 1 11.63 4.09 18.79
N LEU A 2 10.92 5.05 18.23
CA LEU A 2 11.13 5.57 16.86
C LEU A 2 12.40 6.45 16.70
N ARG A 3 13.01 6.91 17.78
CA ARG A 3 14.28 7.69 17.72
C ARG A 3 15.49 6.93 17.15
N TYR A 4 15.37 5.63 16.89
CA TYR A 4 16.45 4.80 16.37
C TYR A 4 16.51 4.70 14.84
N ILE A 5 15.42 4.97 14.14
CA ILE A 5 15.38 4.82 12.68
C ILE A 5 16.10 6.00 11.99
N SER A 6 15.99 7.21 12.54
CA SER A 6 16.65 8.40 12.00
C SER A 6 18.20 8.35 12.07
N LYS A 7 18.77 7.67 13.06
CA LYS A 7 20.24 7.63 13.22
C LYS A 7 20.98 6.75 12.22
N TYR A 8 20.28 5.81 11.56
CA TYR A 8 20.92 4.93 10.58
C TYR A 8 20.87 5.46 9.14
N ILE A 9 20.06 6.46 8.85
CA ILE A 9 19.95 7.04 7.49
C ILE A 9 21.10 8.03 7.21
N LEU A 10 21.68 8.66 8.25
CA LEU A 10 22.70 9.72 8.09
C LEU A 10 24.15 9.24 7.96
N SER A 11 24.45 7.94 8.10
CA SER A 11 25.83 7.44 8.07
C SER A 11 26.25 6.75 6.76
N VAL A 12 25.45 6.78 5.69
CA VAL A 12 25.79 6.17 4.38
C VAL A 12 25.86 7.19 3.25
N GLY A 13 26.22 8.40 3.57
CA GLY A 13 26.57 9.44 2.61
C GLY A 13 28.07 9.45 2.34
N THR A 14 28.52 8.61 1.46
CA THR A 14 29.73 8.62 0.62
C THR A 14 30.27 7.21 0.46
N ILE A 15 30.08 6.62 -0.70
CA ILE A 15 31.02 5.78 -1.46
C ILE A 15 30.26 5.08 -2.60
N GLY A 16 30.67 5.40 -3.83
CA GLY A 16 30.72 4.42 -4.90
C GLY A 16 29.50 4.32 -5.82
N LEU A 17 29.54 5.13 -6.85
CA LEU A 17 28.94 4.84 -8.16
C LEU A 17 29.40 3.44 -8.60
N MET A 18 28.58 2.40 -8.46
CA MET A 18 28.85 1.10 -9.08
C MET A 18 27.65 0.69 -9.93
N LEU A 19 28.00 0.50 -11.19
CA LEU A 19 27.28 -0.06 -12.30
C LEU A 19 26.20 -1.07 -11.89
N ILE A 20 24.95 -0.76 -12.26
CA ILE A 20 23.86 -1.74 -12.32
C ILE A 20 24.12 -2.63 -13.53
N ALA A 21 24.87 -3.69 -13.31
CA ALA A 21 24.84 -4.83 -14.22
C ALA A 21 23.61 -5.65 -13.85
N THR A 22 22.64 -5.73 -14.74
CA THR A 22 21.60 -6.75 -14.76
C THR A 22 22.27 -8.11 -14.96
N ALA A 23 22.74 -8.70 -13.89
CA ALA A 23 23.15 -10.07 -13.86
C ALA A 23 22.09 -10.87 -13.09
N CYS A 24 21.35 -11.70 -13.81
CA CYS A 24 20.83 -12.92 -13.24
C CYS A 24 22.05 -13.76 -12.80
N THR A 25 22.62 -13.43 -11.67
CA THR A 25 23.58 -14.31 -11.02
C THR A 25 22.77 -15.42 -10.37
N LYS A 26 22.79 -16.60 -11.00
CA LYS A 26 22.61 -17.85 -10.30
C LYS A 26 23.58 -17.79 -9.12
N ASP A 27 23.01 -17.63 -7.91
CA ASP A 27 23.79 -17.74 -6.67
C ASP A 27 24.40 -19.14 -6.64
N PRO A 28 25.71 -19.29 -6.64
CA PRO A 28 26.34 -20.60 -6.70
C PRO A 28 26.17 -21.29 -5.34
N GLY A 29 25.26 -22.24 -5.25
CA GLY A 29 25.35 -23.30 -4.29
C GLY A 29 24.37 -23.36 -3.13
N ILE A 30 23.23 -22.64 -3.15
CA ILE A 30 22.16 -22.96 -2.20
C ILE A 30 21.29 -24.03 -2.84
N ASP A 31 21.24 -25.20 -2.20
CA ASP A 31 20.40 -26.30 -2.63
C ASP A 31 18.93 -25.84 -2.55
N LYS A 32 18.12 -26.16 -3.57
CA LYS A 32 16.68 -25.80 -3.55
C LYS A 32 15.97 -26.40 -2.36
N ASP A 33 16.50 -27.47 -1.82
CA ASP A 33 15.96 -28.15 -0.64
C ASP A 33 16.19 -27.36 0.67
N GLU A 34 17.05 -26.32 0.65
CA GLU A 34 17.31 -25.42 1.77
C GLU A 34 16.54 -24.09 1.69
N MET A 35 15.72 -23.91 0.65
CA MET A 35 14.96 -22.69 0.45
C MET A 35 13.49 -22.86 0.82
N GLY A 36 12.95 -21.84 1.49
CA GLY A 36 11.50 -21.66 1.65
C GLY A 36 11.00 -20.48 0.83
N SER A 37 9.70 -20.35 0.69
CA SER A 37 9.07 -19.22 0.03
C SER A 37 8.29 -18.34 1.00
N VAL A 38 8.19 -17.04 0.69
CA VAL A 38 7.50 -16.06 1.52
C VAL A 38 6.53 -15.26 0.65
N ALA A 39 5.30 -15.12 1.12
CA ALA A 39 4.29 -14.25 0.56
C ALA A 39 4.02 -13.08 1.52
N PHE A 40 4.23 -11.84 1.08
CA PHE A 40 4.06 -10.67 1.93
C PHE A 40 2.68 -10.04 1.78
N MET A 41 2.13 -9.64 2.92
CA MET A 41 0.92 -8.81 3.01
C MET A 41 1.21 -7.58 3.86
N LEU A 42 0.70 -6.43 3.46
CA LEU A 42 0.68 -5.23 4.29
C LEU A 42 -0.68 -5.12 4.98
N ASP A 43 -0.66 -4.80 6.26
CA ASP A 43 -1.86 -4.51 7.03
C ASP A 43 -1.84 -3.03 7.43
N PHE A 44 -2.80 -2.28 6.88
CA PHE A 44 -3.04 -0.88 7.19
C PHE A 44 -4.31 -0.78 8.01
N ASN A 45 -4.16 -0.81 9.33
CA ASN A 45 -5.28 -0.69 10.28
C ASN A 45 -6.42 -1.72 10.05
N GLY A 46 -6.05 -2.99 9.83
CA GLY A 46 -7.00 -4.07 9.59
C GLY A 46 -7.38 -4.29 8.12
N LYS A 47 -6.87 -3.46 7.21
CA LYS A 47 -6.99 -3.68 5.76
C LYS A 47 -5.71 -4.31 5.23
N GLN A 48 -5.83 -5.54 4.76
CA GLN A 48 -4.70 -6.32 4.28
C GLN A 48 -4.56 -6.21 2.76
N ILE A 49 -3.34 -5.95 2.30
CA ILE A 49 -2.99 -5.83 0.89
C ILE A 49 -1.87 -6.81 0.58
N SER A 50 -2.09 -7.66 -0.39
CA SER A 50 -1.01 -8.51 -0.89
C SER A 50 -0.04 -7.68 -1.72
N LEU A 51 1.27 -7.82 -1.45
CA LEU A 51 2.32 -7.07 -2.15
C LEU A 51 2.69 -7.64 -3.52
N SER A 52 2.04 -8.68 -3.97
CA SER A 52 2.37 -9.32 -5.22
C SER A 52 1.35 -9.00 -6.30
N GLY A 53 1.75 -8.25 -7.29
CA GLY A 53 0.96 -7.93 -8.48
C GLY A 53 1.33 -6.55 -9.01
N ASN A 54 1.49 -6.42 -10.31
CA ASN A 54 1.65 -5.12 -10.96
C ASN A 54 0.36 -4.32 -10.77
N SER A 55 0.35 -3.34 -9.88
CA SER A 55 -0.69 -2.33 -9.89
C SER A 55 -0.46 -1.44 -11.11
N THR A 56 -1.37 -1.49 -12.07
CA THR A 56 -1.41 -0.51 -13.15
C THR A 56 -1.85 0.83 -12.55
N LYS A 57 -1.17 1.92 -12.95
CA LYS A 57 -1.46 3.28 -12.50
C LYS A 57 -2.96 3.60 -12.59
N SER A 58 -3.54 3.99 -11.45
CA SER A 58 -4.79 4.73 -11.40
C SER A 58 -4.47 6.22 -11.55
N ASP A 59 -5.05 6.88 -12.52
CA ASP A 59 -4.72 8.28 -12.89
C ASP A 59 -5.29 9.35 -11.94
N ALA A 60 -5.91 9.00 -10.82
CA ALA A 60 -6.73 9.96 -10.07
C ALA A 60 -6.51 10.04 -8.56
N GLN A 61 -5.77 9.13 -7.91
CA GLN A 61 -5.66 9.15 -6.46
C GLN A 61 -4.27 8.73 -5.97
N TYR A 62 -3.74 9.46 -4.98
CA TYR A 62 -2.48 9.15 -4.33
C TYR A 62 -2.48 7.73 -3.75
N ASN A 63 -1.59 6.90 -4.24
CA ASN A 63 -1.40 5.54 -3.74
C ASN A 63 -0.03 5.45 -3.03
N PRO A 64 0.01 5.34 -1.69
CA PRO A 64 1.27 5.29 -0.96
C PRO A 64 2.14 4.08 -1.33
N LEU A 65 1.59 3.02 -1.95
CA LEU A 65 2.39 1.91 -2.46
C LEU A 65 3.27 2.28 -3.65
N GLU A 66 2.88 3.25 -4.46
CA GLU A 66 3.70 3.72 -5.59
C GLU A 66 4.97 4.41 -5.10
N VAL A 67 4.88 5.05 -3.93
CA VAL A 67 6.00 5.71 -3.25
C VAL A 67 6.39 4.89 -2.01
N SER A 68 6.64 3.59 -2.24
CA SER A 68 6.96 2.68 -1.14
C SER A 68 8.32 2.03 -1.33
N THR A 69 8.89 1.58 -0.24
CA THR A 69 10.12 0.81 -0.27
C THR A 69 10.04 -0.31 0.76
N MET A 70 10.43 -1.51 0.35
CA MET A 70 10.58 -2.65 1.25
C MET A 70 12.05 -3.05 1.32
N TRP A 71 12.55 -3.26 2.52
CA TRP A 71 13.87 -3.80 2.80
C TRP A 71 13.74 -5.13 3.53
N ILE A 72 14.51 -6.11 3.11
CA ILE A 72 14.56 -7.43 3.75
C ILE A 72 15.99 -7.65 4.24
N TYR A 73 16.11 -7.97 5.51
CA TYR A 73 17.37 -8.21 6.19
C TYR A 73 17.42 -9.66 6.66
N SER A 74 18.58 -10.29 6.54
CA SER A 74 18.89 -11.50 7.30
C SER A 74 19.29 -11.11 8.72
N VAL A 75 18.77 -11.81 9.71
CA VAL A 75 19.08 -11.58 11.12
C VAL A 75 19.97 -12.70 11.60
N THR A 76 21.20 -12.37 11.98
CA THR A 76 22.14 -13.33 12.56
C THR A 76 22.36 -13.01 14.03
N SER A 77 22.36 -14.04 14.89
CA SER A 77 22.71 -13.90 16.30
C SER A 77 24.14 -14.39 16.51
N ASP A 78 24.94 -13.64 17.22
CA ASP A 78 26.32 -13.99 17.57
C ASP A 78 26.43 -15.03 18.71
N GLY A 79 25.29 -15.49 19.21
CA GLY A 79 25.24 -16.43 20.35
C GLY A 79 25.45 -15.77 21.73
N VAL A 80 25.75 -14.48 21.77
CA VAL A 80 25.93 -13.68 23.01
C VAL A 80 24.73 -12.76 23.26
N GLY A 81 23.76 -12.76 22.32
CA GLY A 81 22.52 -11.99 22.45
C GLY A 81 22.48 -10.72 21.60
N GLU A 82 23.53 -10.37 20.89
CA GLU A 82 23.48 -9.33 19.87
C GLU A 82 22.98 -9.90 18.54
N THR A 83 22.09 -9.15 17.89
CA THR A 83 21.59 -9.47 16.55
C THR A 83 22.13 -8.47 15.55
N THR A 84 22.62 -8.98 14.42
CA THR A 84 23.09 -8.15 13.33
C THR A 84 22.17 -8.30 12.13
N ASP A 85 21.64 -7.17 11.66
CA ASP A 85 20.76 -7.10 10.49
C ASP A 85 21.59 -6.81 9.25
N LYS A 86 21.63 -7.74 8.30
CA LYS A 86 22.29 -7.56 6.99
C LYS A 86 21.25 -7.42 5.89
N LEU A 87 21.20 -6.28 5.20
CA LEU A 87 20.33 -6.07 4.04
C LEU A 87 20.65 -7.09 2.94
N ILE A 88 19.63 -7.83 2.52
CA ILE A 88 19.73 -8.84 1.46
C ILE A 88 18.91 -8.52 0.22
N ARG A 89 17.78 -7.81 0.37
CA ARG A 89 16.89 -7.41 -0.74
C ARG A 89 16.29 -6.02 -0.47
N LYS A 90 16.04 -5.31 -1.56
CA LYS A 90 15.32 -4.04 -1.55
C LYS A 90 14.39 -3.98 -2.75
N TYR A 91 13.14 -3.64 -2.51
CA TYR A 91 12.13 -3.45 -3.55
C TYR A 91 11.61 -2.02 -3.52
N LYS A 92 11.54 -1.39 -4.69
CA LYS A 92 11.00 -0.04 -4.87
C LYS A 92 10.31 0.04 -6.24
N PRO A 93 8.99 0.19 -6.28
CA PRO A 93 8.06 0.22 -5.14
C PRO A 93 7.99 -1.14 -4.40
N ALA A 94 7.46 -1.15 -3.18
CA ALA A 94 7.39 -2.37 -2.36
C ALA A 94 6.59 -3.49 -3.05
N ASN A 95 5.56 -3.16 -3.81
CA ASN A 95 4.75 -4.12 -4.59
C ASN A 95 5.48 -4.73 -5.81
N SER A 96 6.75 -4.35 -6.06
CA SER A 96 7.61 -5.05 -7.03
C SER A 96 8.21 -6.36 -6.49
N VAL A 97 7.91 -6.71 -5.23
CA VAL A 97 8.31 -8.00 -4.67
C VAL A 97 7.60 -9.15 -5.40
N PRO A 98 8.31 -10.26 -5.72
CA PRO A 98 7.65 -11.42 -6.31
C PRO A 98 6.59 -12.01 -5.38
N SER A 99 5.50 -12.56 -5.95
CA SER A 99 4.42 -13.22 -5.21
C SER A 99 4.91 -14.32 -4.26
N ASN A 100 5.92 -15.03 -4.69
CA ASN A 100 6.66 -15.99 -3.87
C ASN A 100 8.14 -15.61 -3.89
N LEU A 101 8.62 -15.03 -2.82
CA LEU A 101 10.03 -14.72 -2.66
C LEU A 101 10.73 -15.93 -2.03
N TYR A 102 11.68 -16.51 -2.74
CA TYR A 102 12.50 -17.61 -2.22
C TYR A 102 13.69 -17.08 -1.44
N LEU A 103 13.82 -17.55 -0.20
CA LEU A 103 14.91 -17.23 0.73
C LEU A 103 15.46 -18.53 1.32
N ALA A 104 16.75 -18.54 1.67
CA ALA A 104 17.32 -19.64 2.44
C ALA A 104 16.63 -19.78 3.81
N ALA A 105 16.59 -20.98 4.36
CA ALA A 105 16.06 -21.18 5.71
C ALA A 105 16.83 -20.32 6.71
N GLY A 106 16.12 -19.60 7.59
CA GLY A 106 16.74 -18.69 8.53
C GLY A 106 15.81 -17.61 9.05
N LYS A 107 16.34 -16.70 9.86
CA LYS A 107 15.61 -15.60 10.45
C LYS A 107 15.80 -14.32 9.67
N TYR A 108 14.70 -13.61 9.46
CA TYR A 108 14.65 -12.40 8.65
C TYR A 108 13.86 -11.29 9.34
N LYS A 109 14.14 -10.07 8.91
CA LYS A 109 13.37 -8.88 9.24
C LYS A 109 12.99 -8.18 7.95
N VAL A 110 11.75 -7.75 7.85
CA VAL A 110 11.26 -6.90 6.78
C VAL A 110 10.85 -5.55 7.35
N VAL A 111 11.21 -4.49 6.62
CA VAL A 111 10.83 -3.10 6.93
C VAL A 111 10.16 -2.54 5.69
N VAL A 112 9.07 -1.81 5.89
CA VAL A 112 8.32 -1.14 4.80
C VAL A 112 8.07 0.31 5.18
N ASP A 113 8.36 1.21 4.25
CA ASP A 113 7.89 2.59 4.24
C ASP A 113 6.97 2.78 3.04
N ALA A 114 5.82 3.42 3.24
CA ALA A 114 4.83 3.66 2.20
C ALA A 114 4.25 5.08 2.33
N GLY A 115 4.28 5.82 1.23
CA GLY A 115 3.83 7.20 1.16
C GLY A 115 4.96 8.22 1.18
N ASP A 116 4.59 9.49 0.96
CA ASP A 116 5.54 10.60 0.94
C ASP A 116 5.90 11.07 2.35
N LEU A 117 7.16 11.32 2.57
CA LEU A 117 7.69 11.95 3.79
C LEU A 117 7.55 13.48 3.74
N ASN A 118 6.36 13.98 3.38
CA ASN A 118 6.09 15.41 3.42
C ASN A 118 5.95 15.88 4.86
N GLU A 119 6.68 16.93 5.22
CA GLU A 119 6.69 17.49 6.57
C GLU A 119 5.36 18.16 6.95
N ALA A 120 4.56 18.62 5.94
CA ALA A 120 3.22 19.16 6.12
C ALA A 120 2.36 18.91 4.88
N THR A 121 1.17 18.31 5.04
CA THR A 121 0.28 17.98 3.91
C THR A 121 -1.17 17.78 4.36
N PHE A 122 -2.14 18.05 3.49
CA PHE A 122 -3.55 17.71 3.73
C PHE A 122 -3.95 16.33 3.17
N THR A 123 -3.14 15.73 2.32
CA THR A 123 -3.54 14.57 1.52
C THR A 123 -2.64 13.35 1.69
N ASN A 124 -1.33 13.54 1.66
CA ASN A 124 -0.39 12.44 1.52
C ASN A 124 0.09 11.97 2.89
N LYS A 125 -0.39 10.82 3.31
CA LYS A 125 0.03 10.19 4.57
C LYS A 125 1.24 9.29 4.33
N HIS A 126 2.05 9.13 5.37
CA HIS A 126 3.16 8.19 5.40
C HIS A 126 2.88 7.08 6.43
N TYR A 127 3.21 5.85 6.04
CA TYR A 127 3.06 4.66 6.85
C TYR A 127 4.38 3.93 6.94
N ALA A 128 4.65 3.34 8.10
CA ALA A 128 5.81 2.48 8.28
C ALA A 128 5.44 1.24 9.09
N GLY A 129 6.11 0.14 8.78
CA GLY A 129 5.93 -1.12 9.49
C GLY A 129 7.17 -1.99 9.42
N GLU A 130 7.34 -2.83 10.43
CA GLU A 130 8.38 -3.85 10.42
C GLU A 130 7.89 -5.13 11.08
N THR A 131 8.41 -6.27 10.65
CA THR A 131 8.18 -7.55 11.32
C THR A 131 9.37 -8.48 11.14
N THR A 132 9.55 -9.39 12.07
CA THR A 132 10.52 -10.48 11.97
C THR A 132 9.80 -11.79 11.67
N PHE A 133 10.41 -12.65 10.87
CA PHE A 133 9.84 -13.93 10.47
C PHE A 133 10.93 -14.97 10.27
N ASP A 134 10.54 -16.23 10.34
CA ASP A 134 11.44 -17.35 10.09
C ASP A 134 11.07 -18.00 8.76
N VAL A 135 12.06 -18.33 7.94
CA VAL A 135 11.88 -19.09 6.70
C VAL A 135 12.25 -20.53 6.98
N VAL A 136 11.31 -21.44 6.74
CA VAL A 136 11.50 -22.88 6.85
C VAL A 136 11.66 -23.46 5.45
N ALA A 137 12.67 -24.34 5.28
CA ALA A 137 12.94 -24.98 3.99
C ALA A 137 11.72 -25.75 3.48
N GLN A 138 11.45 -25.63 2.16
CA GLN A 138 10.35 -26.29 1.45
C GLN A 138 8.93 -25.87 1.91
N GLU A 139 8.80 -24.84 2.76
CA GLU A 139 7.51 -24.30 3.18
C GLU A 139 7.26 -22.92 2.55
N THR A 140 5.97 -22.61 2.35
CA THR A 140 5.52 -21.26 1.99
C THR A 140 4.89 -20.60 3.19
N GLN A 141 5.41 -19.42 3.56
CA GLN A 141 4.99 -18.72 4.76
C GLN A 141 4.35 -17.38 4.41
N PRO A 142 3.11 -17.10 4.83
CA PRO A 142 2.54 -15.77 4.76
C PRO A 142 3.16 -14.89 5.84
N VAL A 143 3.60 -13.69 5.47
CA VAL A 143 4.16 -12.69 6.40
C VAL A 143 3.38 -11.40 6.28
N THR A 144 2.68 -11.04 7.36
CA THR A 144 1.92 -9.79 7.46
C THR A 144 2.77 -8.72 8.12
N ILE A 145 2.88 -7.56 7.47
CA ILE A 145 3.57 -6.37 8.00
C ILE A 145 2.51 -5.34 8.37
N THR A 146 2.32 -5.09 9.67
CA THR A 146 1.41 -4.04 10.13
C THR A 146 2.06 -2.68 9.95
N CYS A 147 1.52 -1.89 9.04
CA CYS A 147 1.95 -0.54 8.75
C CYS A 147 1.08 0.47 9.52
N LYS A 148 1.72 1.32 10.30
CA LYS A 148 1.07 2.38 11.07
C LYS A 148 1.37 3.73 10.46
N ILE A 149 0.42 4.66 10.55
CA ILE A 149 0.65 6.05 10.19
C ILE A 149 1.76 6.64 11.06
N THR A 150 2.69 7.35 10.43
CA THR A 150 3.79 8.02 11.13
C THR A 150 3.58 9.50 11.28
N ASN A 151 2.60 10.06 10.59
CA ASN A 151 2.25 11.46 10.70
C ASN A 151 1.59 11.76 12.05
N ILE A 152 1.76 13.00 12.48
CA ILE A 152 0.94 13.64 13.51
C ILE A 152 -0.24 14.27 12.79
N ALA A 153 -1.47 13.99 13.22
CA ALA A 153 -2.66 14.60 12.64
C ALA A 153 -3.09 15.81 13.48
N VAL A 154 -3.37 16.94 12.83
CA VAL A 154 -3.94 18.12 13.46
C VAL A 154 -5.24 18.46 12.78
N ARG A 155 -6.34 18.30 13.51
CA ARG A 155 -7.67 18.73 13.08
C ARG A 155 -7.94 20.12 13.61
N VAL A 156 -8.26 21.03 12.70
CA VAL A 156 -8.73 22.38 13.04
C VAL A 156 -10.25 22.42 12.93
N GLU A 157 -10.90 23.00 13.92
CA GLU A 157 -12.35 23.23 13.96
C GLU A 157 -12.63 24.68 14.37
N PHE A 158 -13.47 25.37 13.59
CA PHE A 158 -13.94 26.71 13.90
C PHE A 158 -15.40 26.63 14.35
N GLU A 159 -15.67 26.91 15.63
CA GLU A 159 -17.05 26.94 16.12
C GLU A 159 -17.88 28.08 15.46
N SER A 160 -19.21 27.97 15.52
CA SER A 160 -20.12 28.97 14.96
C SER A 160 -19.82 30.38 15.47
N THR A 161 -19.40 30.51 16.71
CA THR A 161 -18.99 31.77 17.32
C THR A 161 -17.83 32.46 16.61
N ILE A 162 -16.89 31.72 16.02
CA ILE A 162 -15.82 32.26 15.16
C ILE A 162 -16.42 32.80 13.88
N ARG A 163 -17.23 31.99 13.20
CA ARG A 163 -17.85 32.35 11.90
C ARG A 163 -18.79 33.55 12.00
N GLU A 164 -19.49 33.68 13.13
CA GLU A 164 -20.42 34.79 13.39
C GLU A 164 -19.70 36.10 13.78
N LYS A 165 -18.54 36.00 14.42
CA LYS A 165 -17.86 37.16 14.98
C LYS A 165 -16.72 37.71 14.13
N PHE A 166 -16.15 36.86 13.29
CA PHE A 166 -15.07 37.22 12.37
C PHE A 166 -15.57 37.21 10.92
N ASP A 167 -16.57 38.05 10.66
CA ASP A 167 -17.32 38.15 9.39
C ASP A 167 -16.49 38.69 8.23
N LEU A 168 -15.33 39.30 8.50
CA LEU A 168 -14.41 39.78 7.45
C LEU A 168 -13.34 38.73 7.09
N GLY A 169 -13.21 37.67 7.89
CA GLY A 169 -12.30 36.54 7.64
C GLY A 169 -11.73 35.95 8.90
N TYR A 170 -11.39 34.69 8.84
CA TYR A 170 -10.64 33.97 9.89
C TYR A 170 -9.81 32.87 9.24
N GLU A 171 -8.65 32.61 9.85
CA GLU A 171 -7.73 31.59 9.39
C GLU A 171 -6.86 31.09 10.55
N ALA A 172 -6.29 29.91 10.38
CA ALA A 172 -5.31 29.35 11.28
C ALA A 172 -4.14 28.77 10.52
N TYR A 173 -2.98 28.83 11.11
CA TYR A 173 -1.76 28.20 10.61
C TYR A 173 -1.26 27.20 11.64
N VAL A 174 -0.79 26.05 11.19
CA VAL A 174 -0.07 25.07 12.01
C VAL A 174 1.28 24.84 11.36
N CYS A 175 2.32 24.96 12.13
CA CYS A 175 3.72 24.91 11.68
C CYS A 175 4.47 23.80 12.41
N ALA A 176 5.27 23.03 11.69
CA ALA A 176 6.25 22.11 12.28
C ALA A 176 7.47 22.95 12.76
N SER A 177 7.31 23.64 13.88
CA SER A 177 8.28 24.56 14.49
C SER A 177 8.02 24.65 15.99
N ASP A 178 9.07 24.81 16.76
CA ASP A 178 8.97 24.97 18.21
C ASP A 178 8.31 26.30 18.62
N ASP A 179 8.49 27.35 17.81
CA ASP A 179 7.89 28.66 18.00
C ASP A 179 7.09 29.11 16.81
N TYR A 180 5.93 29.76 17.06
CA TYR A 180 5.11 30.30 16.01
C TYR A 180 5.62 31.67 15.54
N SER A 181 5.82 31.81 14.25
CA SER A 181 6.11 33.06 13.57
C SER A 181 5.13 33.24 12.40
N GLN A 182 4.32 34.30 12.44
CA GLN A 182 3.38 34.62 11.34
C GLN A 182 4.11 34.78 10.01
N THR A 183 5.23 35.46 10.02
CA THR A 183 6.04 35.72 8.83
C THR A 183 6.58 34.41 8.23
N ASP A 184 7.05 33.47 9.06
CA ASP A 184 7.56 32.19 8.60
C ASP A 184 6.44 31.30 8.06
N ALA A 185 5.27 31.33 8.71
CA ALA A 185 4.08 30.60 8.28
C ALA A 185 3.61 31.08 6.90
N GLU A 186 3.47 32.37 6.70
CA GLU A 186 3.03 32.98 5.43
C GLU A 186 4.03 32.81 4.29
N ASN A 187 5.32 32.88 4.60
CA ASN A 187 6.38 32.70 3.60
C ASN A 187 6.74 31.24 3.33
N GLY A 188 6.20 30.28 4.11
CA GLY A 188 6.52 28.86 3.99
C GLY A 188 7.99 28.54 4.30
N THR A 189 8.64 29.30 5.19
CA THR A 189 10.03 29.04 5.59
C THR A 189 10.15 27.87 6.56
N VAL A 190 9.03 27.47 7.16
CA VAL A 190 8.84 26.25 7.93
C VAL A 190 7.70 25.43 7.36
N PRO A 191 7.68 24.11 7.52
CA PRO A 191 6.58 23.27 7.05
C PRO A 191 5.26 23.72 7.71
N THR A 192 4.35 24.25 6.91
CA THR A 192 3.15 24.93 7.39
C THR A 192 1.92 24.48 6.62
N LEU A 193 0.79 24.33 7.32
CA LEU A 193 -0.53 24.21 6.73
C LEU A 193 -1.41 25.38 7.12
N HIS A 194 -2.11 25.93 6.15
CA HIS A 194 -3.08 27.01 6.29
C HIS A 194 -4.50 26.44 6.29
N TYR A 195 -5.28 26.81 7.29
CA TYR A 195 -6.65 26.35 7.53
C TYR A 195 -7.60 27.54 7.49
N ASP A 196 -8.55 27.50 6.56
CA ASP A 196 -9.67 28.43 6.44
C ASP A 196 -11.03 27.72 6.66
N THR A 197 -11.00 26.41 6.76
CA THR A 197 -12.15 25.52 6.97
C THR A 197 -11.81 24.39 7.95
N ASP A 198 -12.85 23.73 8.46
CA ASP A 198 -12.68 22.57 9.35
C ASP A 198 -12.08 21.41 8.57
N THR A 199 -10.81 21.12 8.79
CA THR A 199 -10.08 20.05 8.10
C THR A 199 -8.96 19.46 8.96
N THR A 200 -8.39 18.34 8.50
CA THR A 200 -7.27 17.66 9.16
C THR A 200 -6.04 17.70 8.28
N GLY A 201 -4.94 18.21 8.81
CA GLY A 201 -3.63 18.16 8.19
C GLY A 201 -2.71 17.14 8.87
N PHE A 202 -1.66 16.77 8.17
CA PHE A 202 -0.69 15.74 8.58
C PHE A 202 0.70 16.32 8.60
N PHE A 203 1.44 16.04 9.69
CA PHE A 203 2.77 16.58 9.91
C PHE A 203 3.77 15.48 10.22
N ILE A 204 5.00 15.69 9.78
CA ILE A 204 6.20 14.99 10.24
C ILE A 204 7.14 16.06 10.77
N LEU A 205 7.56 15.95 12.02
CA LEU A 205 8.48 16.93 12.58
C LEU A 205 9.87 16.81 11.95
N PRO A 206 10.43 17.92 11.46
CA PRO A 206 11.82 17.97 11.00
C PRO A 206 12.80 17.61 12.12
N ASP A 207 14.01 17.23 11.73
CA ASP A 207 15.08 16.94 12.71
C ASP A 207 15.37 18.16 13.60
N GLY A 208 15.28 17.95 14.90
CA GLY A 208 15.54 18.99 15.90
C GLY A 208 14.32 19.81 16.32
N VAL A 209 13.19 19.66 15.64
CA VAL A 209 11.90 20.25 16.02
C VAL A 209 11.15 19.27 16.93
N ASN A 210 10.63 19.77 18.05
CA ASN A 210 9.94 18.94 19.04
C ASN A 210 8.44 19.24 19.14
N ASN A 211 7.98 20.36 18.61
CA ASN A 211 6.61 20.85 18.79
C ASN A 211 5.95 21.20 17.46
N LEU A 212 4.61 21.33 17.51
CA LEU A 212 3.85 22.01 16.48
C LEU A 212 3.35 23.33 17.05
N SER A 213 3.76 24.45 16.48
CA SER A 213 3.23 25.76 16.83
C SER A 213 2.03 26.11 15.94
N TRP A 214 1.14 26.94 16.44
CA TRP A 214 -0.04 27.39 15.72
C TRP A 214 -0.37 28.85 15.97
N GLY A 215 -0.99 29.48 14.99
CA GLY A 215 -1.53 30.82 15.08
C GLY A 215 -2.93 30.88 14.51
N PHE A 216 -3.78 31.73 15.10
CA PHE A 216 -5.10 32.09 14.62
C PHE A 216 -5.15 33.59 14.34
N LEU A 217 -5.77 33.97 13.25
CA LEU A 217 -6.08 35.33 12.86
C LEU A 217 -7.57 35.46 12.59
N GLY A 218 -8.16 36.59 12.98
CA GLY A 218 -9.57 36.87 12.68
C GLY A 218 -9.81 38.37 12.56
N GLU A 219 -10.65 38.75 11.60
CA GLU A 219 -11.09 40.12 11.36
C GLU A 219 -12.61 40.23 11.58
N SER A 220 -13.05 41.31 12.23
CA SER A 220 -14.46 41.54 12.50
C SER A 220 -14.86 42.96 12.09
N SER A 221 -16.06 43.09 11.53
CA SER A 221 -16.70 44.37 11.29
C SER A 221 -17.32 44.98 12.55
N ASP A 222 -17.48 44.21 13.63
CA ASP A 222 -18.00 44.66 14.91
C ASP A 222 -16.98 45.56 15.62
N PRO A 223 -17.24 46.86 15.85
CA PRO A 223 -16.28 47.74 16.50
C PRO A 223 -16.02 47.38 17.98
N ALA A 224 -16.86 46.55 18.59
CA ALA A 224 -16.66 46.02 19.94
C ALA A 224 -15.68 44.84 19.96
N ILE A 225 -15.34 44.25 18.81
CA ILE A 225 -14.32 43.22 18.63
C ILE A 225 -13.12 43.92 17.99
N ASN A 226 -11.95 43.79 18.56
CA ASN A 226 -10.76 44.37 17.96
C ASN A 226 -10.56 43.82 16.54
N LYS A 227 -10.32 44.72 15.58
CA LYS A 227 -9.78 44.34 14.30
C LYS A 227 -8.43 43.67 14.53
N ASN A 228 -8.13 42.61 13.88
CA ASN A 228 -6.89 41.83 14.01
C ASN A 228 -6.76 41.10 15.37
N ASN A 229 -7.71 40.24 15.66
CA ASN A 229 -7.54 39.29 16.76
C ASN A 229 -6.57 38.19 16.35
N SER A 230 -5.47 38.07 17.05
CA SER A 230 -4.50 37.00 16.89
C SER A 230 -4.34 36.20 18.17
N LYS A 231 -4.17 34.90 18.03
CA LYS A 231 -3.84 33.98 19.12
C LYS A 231 -2.84 32.96 18.65
N THR A 232 -1.84 32.69 19.46
CA THR A 232 -0.82 31.68 19.15
C THR A 232 -0.72 30.68 20.30
N GLY A 233 -0.16 29.52 20.00
CA GLY A 233 0.11 28.49 20.99
C GLY A 233 0.92 27.35 20.41
N THR A 234 1.10 26.31 21.21
CA THR A 234 1.94 25.17 20.89
C THR A 234 1.24 23.87 21.26
N ILE A 235 1.37 22.84 20.42
CA ILE A 235 1.12 21.46 20.77
C ILE A 235 2.48 20.89 21.15
N GLU A 236 2.67 20.64 22.43
CA GLU A 236 3.96 20.22 22.97
C GLU A 236 4.18 18.72 22.76
N LEU A 237 5.36 18.35 22.27
CA LEU A 237 5.83 16.98 22.10
C LEU A 237 4.78 16.05 21.44
N PRO A 238 4.20 16.44 20.31
CA PRO A 238 3.19 15.62 19.67
C PRO A 238 3.77 14.27 19.22
N GLU A 239 2.97 13.22 19.38
CA GLU A 239 3.38 11.85 19.05
C GLU A 239 2.86 11.45 17.67
N SER A 240 3.69 10.74 16.91
CA SER A 240 3.29 10.11 15.64
C SER A 240 2.13 9.14 15.85
N GLY A 241 1.19 9.14 14.91
CA GLY A 241 -0.01 8.31 14.97
C GLY A 241 -1.12 8.84 15.88
N LYS A 242 -0.94 10.02 16.47
CA LYS A 242 -1.98 10.67 17.28
C LYS A 242 -2.61 11.86 16.55
N GLN A 243 -3.87 12.13 16.87
CA GLN A 243 -4.60 13.30 16.40
C GLN A 243 -4.75 14.31 17.53
N TYR A 244 -4.47 15.57 17.20
CA TYR A 244 -4.66 16.73 18.04
C TYR A 244 -5.75 17.59 17.42
N THR A 245 -6.74 18.02 18.20
CA THR A 245 -7.81 18.89 17.71
C THR A 245 -7.62 20.28 18.27
N LEU A 246 -7.41 21.25 17.37
CA LEU A 246 -7.42 22.68 17.68
C LEU A 246 -8.83 23.20 17.41
N LYS A 247 -9.59 23.43 18.49
CA LYS A 247 -10.94 23.95 18.40
C LYS A 247 -10.96 25.42 18.76
N PHE A 248 -11.18 26.27 17.77
CA PHE A 248 -11.25 27.71 17.93
C PHE A 248 -12.68 28.13 18.28
N LYS A 249 -12.83 28.79 19.42
CA LYS A 249 -14.09 29.30 19.90
C LYS A 249 -13.91 30.74 20.37
N TYR A 250 -14.78 31.63 19.93
CA TYR A 250 -14.84 32.97 20.50
C TYR A 250 -15.71 32.93 21.77
N SER A 251 -15.09 33.14 22.89
CA SER A 251 -15.77 33.28 24.16
C SER A 251 -15.59 34.75 24.63
N LYS A 252 -16.71 35.43 24.78
CA LYS A 252 -16.67 36.80 25.33
C LYS A 252 -16.35 36.72 26.83
N THR A 253 -15.07 36.69 27.13
CA THR A 253 -14.59 37.02 28.48
C THR A 253 -14.76 38.52 28.70
N PRO A 254 -14.76 39.01 29.92
CA PRO A 254 -14.90 40.44 30.20
C PRO A 254 -13.89 41.31 29.45
N ASP A 255 -12.77 40.74 29.02
CA ASP A 255 -11.73 41.40 28.20
C ASP A 255 -11.85 41.14 26.70
N GLY A 256 -12.86 40.36 26.26
CA GLY A 256 -13.12 40.10 24.85
C GLY A 256 -12.18 39.06 24.18
N SER A 257 -11.46 38.27 24.99
CA SER A 257 -10.44 37.34 24.44
C SER A 257 -11.01 36.11 23.73
N LEU A 258 -10.23 35.61 22.75
CA LEU A 258 -10.47 34.36 22.05
C LEU A 258 -10.06 33.18 22.92
N THR A 259 -10.93 32.17 23.04
CA THR A 259 -10.60 30.93 23.75
C THR A 259 -10.30 29.82 22.75
N VAL A 260 -9.13 29.21 22.87
CA VAL A 260 -8.71 28.03 22.11
C VAL A 260 -8.72 26.83 23.04
N ILE A 261 -9.36 25.74 22.59
CA ILE A 261 -9.37 24.47 23.30
C ILE A 261 -8.55 23.47 22.49
N VAL A 262 -7.54 22.87 23.11
CA VAL A 262 -6.76 21.79 22.53
C VAL A 262 -7.22 20.46 23.14
N LYS A 263 -7.59 19.52 22.31
CA LYS A 263 -7.90 18.14 22.72
C LYS A 263 -6.93 17.18 22.05
N VAL A 264 -6.35 16.29 22.85
CA VAL A 264 -5.55 15.17 22.37
C VAL A 264 -6.45 13.95 22.28
N GLN A 265 -6.55 13.37 21.10
CA GLN A 265 -7.23 12.08 20.89
C GLN A 265 -6.24 11.07 20.33
N GLU A 266 -6.25 9.88 20.91
CA GLU A 266 -5.49 8.77 20.34
C GLU A 266 -6.12 8.38 19.01
N TYR A 267 -5.28 8.13 18.01
CA TYR A 267 -5.71 7.84 16.66
C TYR A 267 -6.14 6.36 16.56
N VAL A 268 -7.26 6.05 17.18
CA VAL A 268 -7.89 4.75 17.10
C VAL A 268 -9.17 4.93 16.29
N ASN A 269 -9.16 4.48 15.04
CA ASN A 269 -10.35 4.37 14.15
C ASN A 269 -11.01 5.65 13.63
N ALA A 270 -10.40 6.84 13.73
CA ALA A 270 -11.03 8.07 13.24
C ALA A 270 -10.75 8.38 11.76
N PHE A 271 -9.85 7.62 11.11
CA PHE A 271 -9.65 7.73 9.66
C PHE A 271 -10.47 6.67 8.97
N ASP A 272 -11.41 7.10 8.21
CA ASP A 272 -11.88 6.31 7.09
C ASP A 272 -10.78 6.34 6.02
N ASP A 273 -9.79 5.47 6.18
CA ASP A 273 -8.69 5.31 5.24
C ASP A 273 -9.17 4.70 3.92
N SER A 274 -10.45 4.34 3.83
CA SER A 274 -11.05 3.78 2.62
C SER A 274 -10.90 4.69 1.41
N PHE A 275 -10.91 6.01 1.61
CA PHE A 275 -10.78 6.99 0.53
C PHE A 275 -9.34 7.30 0.11
N LEU A 276 -8.35 7.03 0.95
CA LEU A 276 -6.96 7.44 0.71
C LEU A 276 -6.04 6.27 0.35
N PHE A 277 -6.54 5.06 0.49
CA PHE A 277 -5.80 3.85 0.23
C PHE A 277 -6.73 2.83 -0.42
N SER A 278 -6.89 2.94 -1.72
CA SER A 278 -7.73 2.04 -2.50
C SER A 278 -6.94 1.56 -3.72
N PRO A 279 -5.93 0.69 -3.52
CA PRO A 279 -5.27 0.06 -4.64
C PRO A 279 -6.29 -0.75 -5.45
N GLU A 280 -6.03 -0.82 -6.75
CA GLU A 280 -6.80 -1.64 -7.64
C GLU A 280 -6.78 -3.11 -7.19
N PRO A 281 -7.87 -3.87 -7.41
CA PRO A 281 -7.87 -5.30 -7.19
C PRO A 281 -6.73 -5.99 -7.94
N THR A 282 -6.13 -6.99 -7.32
CA THR A 282 -4.97 -7.70 -7.86
C THR A 282 -5.30 -9.13 -8.24
N VAL A 283 -4.59 -9.64 -9.26
CA VAL A 283 -4.64 -11.05 -9.71
C VAL A 283 -3.24 -11.62 -9.63
N MET A 284 -3.10 -12.77 -8.99
CA MET A 284 -1.82 -13.45 -8.82
C MET A 284 -1.92 -14.93 -9.13
N GLY A 285 -0.89 -15.47 -9.75
CA GLY A 285 -0.79 -16.92 -9.93
C GLY A 285 -0.48 -17.65 -8.64
N ASP A 286 -1.19 -18.72 -8.34
CA ASP A 286 -0.90 -19.61 -7.21
C ASP A 286 0.27 -20.53 -7.56
N GLY A 287 1.46 -20.19 -7.03
CA GLY A 287 2.70 -20.93 -7.30
C GLY A 287 3.39 -20.64 -8.64
N PHE A 288 2.94 -19.64 -9.40
CA PHE A 288 3.60 -19.21 -10.64
C PHE A 288 3.55 -17.68 -10.83
N ASN A 289 4.46 -17.17 -11.65
CA ASN A 289 4.48 -15.77 -12.01
C ASN A 289 3.55 -15.52 -13.20
N ILE A 290 2.53 -14.67 -13.01
CA ILE A 290 1.55 -14.31 -14.03
C ILE A 290 2.18 -13.59 -15.24
N ASP A 291 3.30 -12.87 -15.05
CA ASP A 291 4.02 -12.16 -16.12
C ASP A 291 4.87 -13.09 -17.01
N LYS A 292 4.91 -14.39 -16.70
CA LYS A 292 5.67 -15.37 -17.46
C LYS A 292 4.74 -16.38 -18.10
N VAL A 293 5.13 -16.83 -19.28
CA VAL A 293 4.44 -17.94 -19.93
C VAL A 293 4.53 -19.20 -19.08
N THR A 294 3.39 -19.72 -18.68
CA THR A 294 3.28 -20.93 -17.85
C THR A 294 2.52 -22.01 -18.63
N GLY A 295 3.06 -23.21 -18.65
CA GLY A 295 2.46 -24.33 -19.39
C GLY A 295 1.81 -25.34 -18.46
N TYR A 296 0.50 -25.54 -18.62
CA TYR A 296 -0.28 -26.55 -17.91
C TYR A 296 -1.24 -27.22 -18.89
N TYR A 297 -1.43 -28.51 -18.75
CA TYR A 297 -2.38 -29.22 -19.59
C TYR A 297 -3.41 -30.03 -18.81
N SER A 298 -3.00 -30.70 -17.77
CA SER A 298 -3.84 -31.62 -17.00
C SER A 298 -4.29 -31.09 -15.64
N ASP A 299 -3.59 -30.10 -15.10
CA ASP A 299 -3.82 -29.61 -13.75
C ASP A 299 -4.60 -28.30 -13.74
N PRO A 300 -5.46 -28.08 -12.75
CA PRO A 300 -6.11 -26.78 -12.57
C PRO A 300 -5.09 -25.68 -12.30
N ILE A 301 -5.29 -24.52 -12.91
CA ILE A 301 -4.52 -23.30 -12.60
C ILE A 301 -5.35 -22.43 -11.67
N LYS A 302 -4.73 -21.92 -10.64
CA LYS A 302 -5.37 -21.06 -9.65
C LYS A 302 -4.79 -19.65 -9.68
N PHE A 303 -5.67 -18.68 -9.51
CA PHE A 303 -5.32 -17.27 -9.34
C PHE A 303 -5.89 -16.77 -8.02
N ASN A 304 -5.05 -16.16 -7.21
CA ASN A 304 -5.47 -15.48 -6.01
C ASN A 304 -5.93 -14.08 -6.40
N ILE A 305 -7.17 -13.75 -6.05
CA ILE A 305 -7.80 -12.46 -6.28
C ILE A 305 -7.84 -11.74 -4.94
N SER A 306 -7.40 -10.50 -4.89
CA SER A 306 -7.40 -9.70 -3.67
C SER A 306 -7.75 -8.24 -3.95
N SER A 307 -8.54 -7.65 -3.08
CA SER A 307 -8.89 -6.24 -3.04
C SER A 307 -8.92 -5.75 -1.59
N ILE A 308 -8.94 -4.45 -1.40
CA ILE A 308 -9.17 -3.83 -0.08
C ILE A 308 -10.62 -3.45 0.15
N ASN A 309 -11.43 -3.45 -0.90
CA ASN A 309 -12.87 -3.24 -0.85
C ASN A 309 -13.58 -4.50 -1.35
N ASP A 310 -14.87 -4.62 -1.04
CA ASP A 310 -15.68 -5.75 -1.49
C ASP A 310 -15.65 -5.87 -3.02
N LEU A 311 -15.33 -7.05 -3.51
CA LEU A 311 -15.34 -7.36 -4.95
C LEU A 311 -16.75 -7.23 -5.51
N GLN A 312 -16.89 -6.55 -6.64
CA GLN A 312 -18.19 -6.29 -7.29
C GLN A 312 -18.32 -7.02 -8.62
N ASP A 313 -17.40 -6.76 -9.55
CA ASP A 313 -17.43 -7.38 -10.86
C ASP A 313 -16.11 -8.06 -11.15
N MET A 314 -16.18 -9.22 -11.79
CA MET A 314 -15.00 -9.96 -12.24
C MET A 314 -15.28 -10.62 -13.58
N LYS A 315 -14.41 -10.37 -14.54
CA LYS A 315 -14.41 -11.02 -15.83
C LYS A 315 -13.00 -11.20 -16.36
N PHE A 316 -12.84 -12.09 -17.30
CA PHE A 316 -11.65 -12.13 -18.14
C PHE A 316 -11.99 -12.41 -19.60
N THR A 317 -11.10 -11.96 -20.50
CA THR A 317 -11.20 -12.16 -21.93
C THR A 317 -10.02 -12.98 -22.41
N VAL A 318 -10.26 -14.03 -23.19
CA VAL A 318 -9.21 -14.78 -23.90
C VAL A 318 -8.83 -13.98 -25.15
N ALA A 319 -7.56 -13.59 -25.26
CA ALA A 319 -7.07 -12.88 -26.44
C ALA A 319 -6.96 -13.89 -27.60
N GLY A 320 -7.46 -13.51 -28.75
CA GLY A 320 -7.49 -14.37 -29.95
C GLY A 320 -8.90 -14.58 -30.47
N ASP A 321 -9.74 -15.21 -29.70
CA ASP A 321 -11.17 -15.40 -29.97
C ASP A 321 -12.04 -14.25 -29.44
N GLY A 322 -11.50 -13.43 -28.53
CA GLY A 322 -12.25 -12.31 -27.92
C GLY A 322 -13.38 -12.75 -27.00
N ILE A 323 -13.41 -14.03 -26.60
CA ILE A 323 -14.45 -14.56 -25.73
C ILE A 323 -14.25 -14.04 -24.31
N THR A 324 -15.30 -13.41 -23.77
CA THR A 324 -15.30 -12.89 -22.39
C THR A 324 -16.13 -13.82 -21.51
N TYR A 325 -15.57 -14.15 -20.34
CA TYR A 325 -16.22 -14.92 -19.29
C TYR A 325 -16.49 -14.01 -18.11
N GLU A 326 -17.75 -13.82 -17.78
CA GLU A 326 -18.16 -13.11 -16.55
C GLU A 326 -18.20 -14.10 -15.40
N ILE A 327 -17.59 -13.75 -14.27
CA ILE A 327 -17.40 -14.62 -13.11
C ILE A 327 -18.20 -14.12 -11.94
N MET A 328 -18.24 -12.79 -11.77
CA MET A 328 -18.95 -12.11 -10.69
C MET A 328 -19.61 -10.85 -11.22
N HIS A 329 -20.80 -10.55 -10.71
CA HIS A 329 -21.55 -9.32 -10.98
C HIS A 329 -22.25 -8.85 -9.72
N GLU A 330 -22.09 -7.57 -9.40
CA GLU A 330 -22.65 -6.95 -8.17
C GLU A 330 -22.37 -7.78 -6.91
N GLY A 331 -21.12 -8.26 -6.76
CA GLY A 331 -20.67 -9.07 -5.62
C GLY A 331 -21.18 -10.51 -5.60
N SER A 332 -21.94 -10.93 -6.59
CA SER A 332 -22.49 -12.29 -6.69
C SER A 332 -21.74 -13.12 -7.71
N VAL A 333 -21.29 -14.32 -7.31
CA VAL A 333 -20.64 -15.29 -8.24
C VAL A 333 -21.66 -15.85 -9.23
N LEU A 334 -21.34 -15.79 -10.51
CA LEU A 334 -22.21 -16.24 -11.57
C LEU A 334 -22.06 -17.76 -11.81
N PRO A 335 -23.15 -18.55 -11.79
CA PRO A 335 -23.08 -19.99 -11.95
C PRO A 335 -22.67 -20.43 -13.37
N GLU A 336 -22.86 -19.58 -14.38
CA GLU A 336 -22.53 -19.84 -15.78
C GLU A 336 -21.02 -20.04 -15.99
N ALA A 337 -20.19 -19.43 -15.18
CA ALA A 337 -18.74 -19.60 -15.21
C ALA A 337 -18.35 -21.06 -14.95
N ALA A 338 -19.01 -21.73 -14.00
CA ALA A 338 -18.72 -23.12 -13.63
C ALA A 338 -18.98 -24.09 -14.78
N ALA A 339 -20.02 -23.86 -15.61
CA ALA A 339 -20.29 -24.66 -16.80
C ALA A 339 -19.17 -24.58 -17.86
N ASN A 340 -18.35 -23.55 -17.78
CA ASN A 340 -17.18 -23.33 -18.62
C ASN A 340 -15.86 -23.83 -18.01
N GLY A 341 -15.91 -24.50 -16.86
CA GLY A 341 -14.70 -24.96 -16.17
C GLY A 341 -13.98 -23.84 -15.40
N ILE A 342 -14.70 -22.76 -15.07
CA ILE A 342 -14.18 -21.61 -14.34
C ILE A 342 -14.92 -21.56 -13.00
N THR A 343 -14.21 -21.67 -11.89
CA THR A 343 -14.81 -21.59 -10.56
C THR A 343 -14.14 -20.50 -9.75
N TYR A 344 -14.94 -19.73 -9.03
CA TYR A 344 -14.43 -18.76 -8.05
C TYR A 344 -14.93 -19.16 -6.66
N THR A 345 -13.98 -19.26 -5.73
CA THR A 345 -14.26 -19.59 -4.32
C THR A 345 -13.86 -18.38 -3.49
N PRO A 346 -14.82 -17.57 -3.00
CA PRO A 346 -14.51 -16.47 -2.11
C PRO A 346 -13.97 -16.99 -0.78
N THR A 347 -12.92 -16.36 -0.27
CA THR A 347 -12.41 -16.54 1.10
C THR A 347 -13.14 -15.58 2.05
N ASP A 348 -13.41 -14.38 1.55
CA ASP A 348 -14.22 -13.33 2.16
C ASP A 348 -14.78 -12.40 1.06
N ALA A 349 -15.36 -11.25 1.42
CA ALA A 349 -15.92 -10.31 0.46
C ALA A 349 -14.86 -9.62 -0.44
N MET A 350 -13.61 -9.57 0.02
CA MET A 350 -12.50 -8.88 -0.64
C MET A 350 -11.54 -9.83 -1.35
N ASN A 351 -11.54 -11.11 -1.00
CA ASN A 351 -10.53 -12.08 -1.42
C ASN A 351 -11.16 -13.40 -1.90
N GLY A 352 -10.46 -14.10 -2.78
CA GLY A 352 -10.84 -15.45 -3.17
C GLY A 352 -9.90 -16.07 -4.20
N VAL A 353 -10.22 -17.28 -4.59
CA VAL A 353 -9.42 -18.08 -5.52
C VAL A 353 -10.24 -18.37 -6.78
N LEU A 354 -9.76 -17.88 -7.91
CA LEU A 354 -10.26 -18.26 -9.24
C LEU A 354 -9.50 -19.49 -9.73
N THR A 355 -10.23 -20.54 -10.11
CA THR A 355 -9.66 -21.78 -10.62
C THR A 355 -10.11 -22.02 -12.06
N LEU A 356 -9.16 -22.18 -12.96
CA LEU A 356 -9.37 -22.65 -14.31
C LEU A 356 -9.09 -24.16 -14.35
N THR A 357 -10.10 -24.95 -14.67
CA THR A 357 -10.02 -26.41 -14.68
C THR A 357 -9.60 -26.96 -16.05
N PRO A 358 -9.19 -28.21 -16.16
CA PRO A 358 -8.88 -28.85 -17.45
C PRO A 358 -9.99 -28.71 -18.51
N SER A 359 -11.27 -28.73 -18.09
CA SER A 359 -12.39 -28.53 -19.01
C SER A 359 -12.47 -27.12 -19.63
N PHE A 360 -11.91 -26.11 -18.97
CA PHE A 360 -11.71 -24.79 -19.57
C PHE A 360 -10.60 -24.84 -20.63
N PHE A 361 -9.47 -25.51 -20.32
CA PHE A 361 -8.34 -25.59 -21.25
C PHE A 361 -8.63 -26.37 -22.51
N GLU A 362 -9.56 -27.35 -22.47
CA GLU A 362 -10.02 -28.07 -23.67
C GLU A 362 -10.64 -27.13 -24.71
N LYS A 363 -11.16 -25.98 -24.29
CA LYS A 363 -11.76 -24.97 -25.18
C LYS A 363 -10.75 -24.05 -25.82
N LEU A 364 -9.53 -23.99 -25.29
CA LEU A 364 -8.46 -23.13 -25.79
C LEU A 364 -7.66 -23.86 -26.88
N GLU A 365 -7.03 -23.09 -27.74
CA GLU A 365 -6.15 -23.65 -28.75
C GLU A 365 -4.78 -24.04 -28.15
N ALA A 366 -4.07 -24.95 -28.83
CA ALA A 366 -2.68 -25.24 -28.49
C ALA A 366 -1.80 -24.02 -28.77
N GLY A 367 -0.85 -23.74 -27.88
CA GLY A 367 0.03 -22.59 -27.98
C GLY A 367 -0.15 -21.63 -26.81
N ILE A 368 0.26 -20.40 -27.00
CA ILE A 368 0.19 -19.37 -25.96
C ILE A 368 -1.17 -18.68 -26.01
N ASN A 369 -1.91 -18.78 -24.92
CA ASN A 369 -3.18 -18.11 -24.73
C ASN A 369 -2.98 -16.97 -23.70
N SER A 370 -3.37 -15.75 -24.05
CA SER A 370 -3.37 -14.61 -23.15
C SER A 370 -4.75 -14.43 -22.53
N ILE A 371 -4.81 -14.40 -21.21
CA ILE A 371 -6.05 -14.20 -20.44
C ILE A 371 -5.97 -12.82 -19.79
N ASN A 372 -6.85 -11.91 -20.20
CA ASN A 372 -6.91 -10.54 -19.74
C ASN A 372 -8.00 -10.39 -18.67
N PHE A 373 -7.62 -10.21 -17.44
CA PHE A 373 -8.51 -9.98 -16.29
C PHE A 373 -8.93 -8.52 -16.18
N GLU A 374 -10.18 -8.31 -15.80
CA GLU A 374 -10.71 -7.03 -15.34
C GLU A 374 -11.57 -7.28 -14.10
N ILE A 375 -11.22 -6.65 -12.99
CA ILE A 375 -11.87 -6.82 -11.69
C ILE A 375 -12.20 -5.45 -11.13
N LYS A 376 -13.43 -5.28 -10.64
CA LYS A 376 -13.89 -4.06 -9.99
C LYS A 376 -14.27 -4.33 -8.55
N ASP A 377 -14.02 -3.35 -7.68
CA ASP A 377 -14.44 -3.35 -6.29
C ASP A 377 -15.50 -2.28 -5.98
N SER A 378 -16.04 -2.30 -4.77
CA SER A 378 -17.04 -1.32 -4.30
C SER A 378 -16.48 0.11 -4.12
N GLY A 379 -15.16 0.27 -4.13
CA GLY A 379 -14.47 1.56 -4.17
C GLY A 379 -14.36 2.15 -5.56
N ALA A 380 -14.99 1.54 -6.58
CA ALA A 380 -14.92 1.89 -8.00
C ALA A 380 -13.51 1.73 -8.63
N ASN A 381 -12.61 0.99 -7.98
CA ASN A 381 -11.30 0.71 -8.56
C ASN A 381 -11.40 -0.44 -9.55
N THR A 382 -10.57 -0.39 -10.59
CA THR A 382 -10.54 -1.43 -11.63
C THR A 382 -9.13 -1.97 -11.77
N GLY A 383 -8.92 -3.19 -11.28
CA GLY A 383 -7.69 -3.95 -11.47
C GLY A 383 -7.68 -4.67 -12.81
N LYS A 384 -6.54 -4.64 -13.50
CA LYS A 384 -6.29 -5.34 -14.75
C LYS A 384 -5.01 -6.15 -14.66
N ALA A 385 -5.05 -7.37 -15.20
CA ALA A 385 -3.87 -8.23 -15.26
C ALA A 385 -3.95 -9.10 -16.53
N THR A 386 -2.79 -9.54 -17.01
CA THR A 386 -2.70 -10.47 -18.14
C THR A 386 -1.88 -11.68 -17.73
N ALA A 387 -2.46 -12.87 -17.83
CA ALA A 387 -1.74 -14.13 -17.69
C ALA A 387 -1.49 -14.75 -19.05
N GLN A 388 -0.31 -15.35 -19.25
CA GLN A 388 0.04 -16.10 -20.44
C GLN A 388 0.18 -17.57 -20.13
N ILE A 389 -0.67 -18.41 -20.74
CA ILE A 389 -0.72 -19.85 -20.53
C ILE A 389 -0.36 -20.54 -21.84
N ALA A 390 0.72 -21.32 -21.83
CA ALA A 390 1.10 -22.19 -22.94
C ALA A 390 0.45 -23.57 -22.77
N LEU A 391 -0.42 -23.94 -23.69
CA LEU A 391 -1.06 -25.24 -23.69
C LEU A 391 -0.38 -26.15 -24.70
N ALA A 392 0.10 -27.31 -24.23
CA ALA A 392 0.56 -28.39 -25.09
C ALA A 392 -0.55 -29.43 -25.15
N LYS A 393 -1.28 -29.50 -26.27
CA LYS A 393 -2.23 -30.57 -26.48
C LYS A 393 -1.50 -31.87 -26.85
N PRO A 394 -1.88 -33.05 -26.30
CA PRO A 394 -1.25 -34.27 -26.65
C PRO A 394 -1.48 -34.58 -28.15
N VAL A 395 -0.41 -34.92 -28.82
CA VAL A 395 -0.51 -35.40 -30.20
C VAL A 395 -1.07 -36.84 -30.15
N SER A 396 -2.29 -37.02 -30.61
CA SER A 396 -2.82 -38.38 -30.81
C SER A 396 -2.21 -38.95 -32.06
N ILE A 397 -1.25 -39.85 -31.91
CA ILE A 397 -0.77 -40.66 -33.04
C ILE A 397 -1.69 -41.86 -33.17
N THR A 398 -2.55 -41.87 -34.18
CA THR A 398 -3.32 -43.05 -34.51
C THR A 398 -2.40 -44.07 -35.19
N ALA A 399 -2.58 -45.35 -34.88
CA ALA A 399 -1.74 -46.44 -35.43
C ALA A 399 -1.75 -46.51 -36.96
N GLN A 400 -2.66 -45.82 -37.65
CA GLN A 400 -2.72 -45.69 -39.09
C GLN A 400 -1.61 -44.79 -39.69
N ASP A 401 -0.99 -43.94 -38.89
CA ASP A 401 0.07 -43.01 -39.37
C ASP A 401 1.47 -43.62 -39.27
N LEU A 402 1.60 -44.83 -38.70
CA LEU A 402 2.85 -45.57 -38.59
C LEU A 402 2.93 -46.64 -39.71
N TRP A 403 3.12 -46.18 -40.95
CA TRP A 403 3.42 -47.10 -42.05
C TRP A 403 4.93 -47.36 -42.10
N PHE A 404 5.35 -48.47 -41.54
CA PHE A 404 6.73 -48.95 -41.76
C PHE A 404 6.73 -49.67 -43.13
N GLY A 405 7.25 -48.97 -44.12
CA GLY A 405 7.53 -49.62 -45.40
C GLY A 405 8.45 -50.80 -45.18
N THR A 406 7.99 -52.02 -45.48
CA THR A 406 8.87 -53.17 -45.59
C THR A 406 9.79 -52.92 -46.78
N ALA A 407 11.08 -52.77 -46.52
CA ALA A 407 12.07 -52.80 -47.58
C ALA A 407 12.04 -54.22 -48.17
N ASP A 408 11.62 -54.34 -49.43
CA ASP A 408 11.77 -55.53 -50.18
C ASP A 408 13.28 -55.84 -50.32
N MET A 409 13.70 -57.02 -49.83
CA MET A 409 15.01 -57.59 -50.08
C MET A 409 15.11 -58.15 -51.48
#